data_c019179de4a72cfa1891eeb1e3cb9a2f
#
_entry.id   c019179de4a72cfa1891eeb1e3cb9a2f
#
_cell.length_a   1.000
_cell.length_b   1.000
_cell.length_c   1.000
_cell.angle_alpha   90.00
_cell.angle_beta   90.00
_cell.angle_gamma   90.00
#
_symmetry.space_group_name_H-M   'P 1'
#
loop_
_entity.id
_entity.type
_entity.pdbx_description
1 polymer ?
#
loop_
_entity_poly.entity_id
_entity_poly.type
_entity_poly.pdbx_seq_one_letter_code
_entity_poly.pdbx_strand_id
1 'polypeptide(L)'
;MLTLELAVSGEQPKKRKDDPALSQRAPMLVTHRGVTGPAALRLSAFAAAELKVAKYKGTLVLNVVPGVGNVADVAAALRDYKDAHAGTQVVTAAGKRPFEVLPKRLWAALVAAAGVEADKKWADVKKTEVQAIAVACAALRLNFEGKDANKDEFVTAGGVALAGVDSRRFESKLVPGLHFCGEVIDIDGVTGGHNFQHCWTSGYIAGVSAADRAAQR
;
A
#
# COMPACT_ATOMS: atom_id res chain seq x y z
N MET A 1 6.88 2.18 -4.91
CA MET A 1 6.62 1.04 -4.01
C MET A 1 6.33 1.59 -2.63
N LEU A 2 5.30 1.09 -2.00
CA LEU A 2 4.87 1.50 -0.67
C LEU A 2 5.00 0.29 0.26
N THR A 3 5.75 0.44 1.33
CA THR A 3 5.94 -0.58 2.35
C THR A 3 5.42 -0.07 3.68
N LEU A 4 4.72 -0.90 4.43
CA LEU A 4 4.18 -0.60 5.74
C LEU A 4 5.07 -1.21 6.82
N GLU A 5 5.54 -0.39 7.73
CA GLU A 5 6.16 -0.80 8.98
C GLU A 5 5.24 -0.42 10.13
N LEU A 6 4.71 -1.39 10.83
CA LEU A 6 3.88 -1.16 12.00
C LEU A 6 4.74 -1.24 13.26
N ALA A 7 4.66 -0.21 14.08
CA ALA A 7 5.17 -0.26 15.44
C ALA A 7 4.18 -1.06 16.31
N VAL A 8 4.28 -2.38 16.26
CA VAL A 8 3.49 -3.24 17.14
C VAL A 8 4.25 -3.36 18.46
N SER A 9 3.80 -2.65 19.48
CA SER A 9 4.15 -2.95 20.86
C SER A 9 3.34 -4.17 21.30
N GLY A 10 3.93 -5.35 21.19
CA GLY A 10 3.27 -6.61 21.53
C GLY A 10 3.67 -7.74 20.57
N GLU A 11 3.38 -8.99 20.92
CA GLU A 11 3.65 -10.14 20.08
C GLU A 11 3.15 -9.91 18.65
N GLN A 12 4.07 -9.97 17.71
CA GLN A 12 3.68 -9.94 16.29
C GLN A 12 2.74 -11.12 16.03
N PRO A 13 1.60 -10.91 15.38
CA PRO A 13 0.79 -12.04 14.93
C PRO A 13 1.68 -12.96 14.12
N LYS A 14 1.63 -14.27 14.42
CA LYS A 14 2.44 -15.28 13.72
C LYS A 14 2.25 -15.07 12.23
N LYS A 15 3.34 -14.72 11.51
CA LYS A 15 3.32 -14.58 10.05
C LYS A 15 2.67 -15.83 9.48
N ARG A 16 1.54 -15.69 8.81
CA ARG A 16 0.99 -16.75 7.98
C ARG A 16 2.05 -17.05 6.92
N LYS A 17 2.28 -18.33 6.64
CA LYS A 17 3.31 -18.77 5.71
C LYS A 17 3.19 -18.16 4.31
N ASP A 18 2.00 -17.63 4.00
CA ASP A 18 1.59 -17.03 2.72
C ASP A 18 1.11 -15.58 2.86
N ASP A 19 1.45 -14.86 3.96
CA ASP A 19 1.10 -13.44 4.07
C ASP A 19 1.80 -12.65 2.95
N PRO A 20 1.05 -11.95 2.10
CA PRO A 20 1.66 -11.06 1.12
C PRO A 20 2.51 -10.05 1.91
N ALA A 21 3.73 -9.86 1.49
CA ALA A 21 4.61 -8.87 2.11
C ALA A 21 3.84 -7.54 2.19
N LEU A 22 3.88 -6.86 3.35
CA LEU A 22 3.25 -5.55 3.56
C LEU A 22 3.98 -4.48 2.71
N SER A 23 4.09 -4.77 1.42
CA SER A 23 4.75 -3.96 0.42
C SER A 23 4.01 -4.07 -0.91
N GLN A 24 3.60 -2.92 -1.46
CA GLN A 24 2.85 -2.87 -2.70
C GLN A 24 3.53 -1.95 -3.73
N ARG A 25 3.65 -2.44 -4.97
CA ARG A 25 4.13 -1.64 -6.10
C ARG A 25 2.96 -1.33 -7.03
N ALA A 26 2.46 -0.10 -6.95
CA ALA A 26 1.39 0.41 -7.79
C ALA A 26 1.40 1.96 -7.77
N PRO A 27 0.63 2.64 -8.61
CA PRO A 27 0.44 4.08 -8.52
C PRO A 27 -0.05 4.50 -7.14
N MET A 28 0.46 5.63 -6.67
CA MET A 28 0.10 6.24 -5.39
C MET A 28 -0.21 7.72 -5.61
N LEU A 29 -1.22 8.22 -4.93
CA LEU A 29 -1.57 9.63 -4.90
C LEU A 29 -1.23 10.21 -3.54
N VAL A 30 -0.47 11.31 -3.53
CA VAL A 30 -0.21 12.12 -2.34
C VAL A 30 -1.22 13.26 -2.30
N THR A 31 -1.96 13.36 -1.23
CA THR A 31 -2.97 14.40 -1.00
C THR A 31 -2.54 15.31 0.14
N HIS A 32 -3.30 16.36 0.41
CA HIS A 32 -3.08 17.24 1.57
C HIS A 32 -3.35 16.56 2.91
N ARG A 33 -3.96 15.38 2.92
CA ARG A 33 -4.30 14.60 4.13
C ARG A 33 -3.42 13.39 4.34
N GLY A 34 -2.81 12.87 3.27
CA GLY A 34 -2.03 11.64 3.35
C GLY A 34 -1.85 10.98 1.99
N VAL A 35 -1.77 9.68 1.98
CA VAL A 35 -1.57 8.87 0.78
C VAL A 35 -2.82 8.05 0.44
N THR A 36 -3.10 7.90 -0.85
CA THR A 36 -4.19 7.09 -1.38
C THR A 36 -3.80 6.48 -2.73
N GLY A 37 -4.75 5.90 -3.45
CA GLY A 37 -4.54 5.27 -4.74
C GLY A 37 -4.22 3.78 -4.63
N PRO A 38 -4.02 3.09 -5.77
CA PRO A 38 -3.95 1.62 -5.82
C PRO A 38 -2.93 0.99 -4.86
N ALA A 39 -1.76 1.61 -4.66
CA ALA A 39 -0.76 1.09 -3.71
C ALA A 39 -1.26 1.14 -2.28
N ALA A 40 -1.83 2.26 -1.85
CA ALA A 40 -2.34 2.44 -0.49
C ALA A 40 -3.58 1.56 -0.23
N LEU A 41 -4.50 1.48 -1.20
CA LEU A 41 -5.71 0.65 -1.09
C LEU A 41 -5.37 -0.84 -0.96
N ARG A 42 -4.44 -1.35 -1.77
CA ARG A 42 -3.99 -2.75 -1.67
C ARG A 42 -3.28 -3.01 -0.35
N LEU A 43 -2.37 -2.11 0.04
CA LEU A 43 -1.61 -2.25 1.27
C LEU A 43 -2.53 -2.25 2.49
N SER A 44 -3.52 -1.34 2.54
CA SER A 44 -4.48 -1.29 3.65
C SER A 44 -5.40 -2.51 3.71
N ALA A 45 -5.76 -3.09 2.56
CA ALA A 45 -6.53 -4.34 2.52
C ALA A 45 -5.74 -5.51 3.12
N PHE A 46 -4.47 -5.69 2.71
CA PHE A 46 -3.62 -6.75 3.26
C PHE A 46 -3.27 -6.55 4.74
N ALA A 47 -3.16 -5.30 5.18
CA ALA A 47 -2.78 -4.94 6.55
C ALA A 47 -3.97 -4.64 7.46
N ALA A 48 -5.21 -4.93 7.07
CA ALA A 48 -6.40 -4.46 7.77
C ALA A 48 -6.44 -4.90 9.25
N ALA A 49 -6.10 -6.14 9.54
CA ALA A 49 -6.06 -6.68 10.89
C ALA A 49 -4.93 -6.05 11.72
N GLU A 50 -3.73 -5.96 11.16
CA GLU A 50 -2.55 -5.38 11.80
C GLU A 50 -2.74 -3.89 12.07
N LEU A 51 -3.29 -3.15 11.09
CA LEU A 51 -3.61 -1.73 11.26
C LEU A 51 -4.60 -1.49 12.39
N LYS A 52 -5.61 -2.35 12.53
CA LYS A 52 -6.57 -2.28 13.65
C LYS A 52 -5.87 -2.50 15.00
N VAL A 53 -5.00 -3.51 15.11
CA VAL A 53 -4.21 -3.80 16.32
C VAL A 53 -3.29 -2.63 16.66
N ALA A 54 -2.61 -2.06 15.65
CA ALA A 54 -1.74 -0.91 15.79
C ALA A 54 -2.50 0.42 16.01
N LYS A 55 -3.83 0.39 16.10
CA LYS A 55 -4.68 1.59 16.22
C LYS A 55 -4.41 2.60 15.10
N TYR A 56 -4.14 2.10 13.90
CA TYR A 56 -3.80 2.86 12.70
C TYR A 56 -2.60 3.80 12.90
N LYS A 57 -1.57 3.36 13.61
CA LYS A 57 -0.31 4.08 13.78
C LYS A 57 0.85 3.26 13.23
N GLY A 58 1.75 3.93 12.54
CA GLY A 58 2.90 3.24 11.95
C GLY A 58 3.73 4.14 11.05
N THR A 59 4.61 3.53 10.28
CA THR A 59 5.47 4.20 9.32
C THR A 59 5.25 3.63 7.93
N LEU A 60 5.03 4.50 6.96
CA LEU A 60 5.08 4.17 5.54
C LEU A 60 6.49 4.41 5.03
N VAL A 61 7.07 3.42 4.37
CA VAL A 61 8.36 3.55 3.68
C VAL A 61 8.09 3.59 2.18
N LEU A 62 8.43 4.70 1.56
CA LEU A 62 8.16 4.97 0.15
C LEU A 62 9.43 4.87 -0.68
N ASN A 63 9.39 4.04 -1.72
CA ASN A 63 10.32 4.14 -2.85
C ASN A 63 9.56 4.74 -4.02
N VAL A 64 9.87 6.00 -4.35
CA VAL A 64 9.19 6.75 -5.43
C VAL A 64 9.86 6.55 -6.79
N VAL A 65 10.99 5.87 -6.82
CA VAL A 65 11.75 5.50 -8.04
C VAL A 65 12.03 3.98 -8.09
N PRO A 66 11.03 3.11 -7.92
CA PRO A 66 11.25 1.67 -7.80
C PRO A 66 11.79 1.02 -9.08
N GLY A 67 11.78 1.73 -10.21
CA GLY A 67 12.40 1.30 -11.46
C GLY A 67 13.91 1.45 -11.46
N VAL A 68 14.46 2.32 -10.60
CA VAL A 68 15.91 2.49 -10.42
C VAL A 68 16.48 1.42 -9.50
N GLY A 69 15.77 1.14 -8.39
CA GLY A 69 16.15 0.10 -7.44
C GLY A 69 16.10 0.54 -5.98
N ASN A 70 17.04 0.06 -5.19
CA ASN A 70 17.20 0.40 -3.77
C ASN A 70 18.00 1.70 -3.55
N VAL A 71 18.26 2.05 -2.31
CA VAL A 71 19.00 3.28 -1.94
C VAL A 71 20.41 3.33 -2.58
N ALA A 72 21.09 2.18 -2.66
CA ALA A 72 22.45 2.14 -3.23
C ALA A 72 22.42 2.38 -4.75
N ASP A 73 21.45 1.80 -5.46
CA ASP A 73 21.25 1.98 -6.89
C ASP A 73 20.90 3.43 -7.22
N VAL A 74 19.99 4.03 -6.42
CA VAL A 74 19.61 5.43 -6.55
C VAL A 74 20.79 6.36 -6.27
N ALA A 75 21.61 6.06 -5.25
CA ALA A 75 22.81 6.85 -4.97
C ALA A 75 23.86 6.76 -6.09
N ALA A 76 23.97 5.61 -6.75
CA ALA A 76 24.84 5.46 -7.93
C ALA A 76 24.35 6.34 -9.09
N ALA A 77 23.07 6.22 -9.44
CA ALA A 77 22.46 7.03 -10.50
C ALA A 77 22.55 8.54 -10.24
N LEU A 78 22.43 8.96 -8.98
CA LEU A 78 22.61 10.36 -8.60
C LEU A 78 24.06 10.83 -8.75
N ARG A 79 25.06 9.99 -8.49
CA ARG A 79 26.46 10.32 -8.72
C ARG A 79 26.76 10.51 -10.21
N ASP A 80 26.30 9.59 -11.04
CA ASP A 80 26.46 9.67 -12.49
C ASP A 80 25.79 10.96 -13.03
N TYR A 81 24.59 11.26 -12.55
CA TYR A 81 23.90 12.50 -12.92
C TYR A 81 24.66 13.76 -12.46
N LYS A 82 25.19 13.77 -11.23
CA LYS A 82 26.01 14.85 -10.70
C LYS A 82 27.22 15.13 -11.58
N ASP A 83 27.94 14.08 -11.99
CA ASP A 83 29.16 14.20 -12.82
C ASP A 83 28.83 14.78 -14.21
N ALA A 84 27.71 14.37 -14.78
CA ALA A 84 27.23 14.87 -16.07
C ALA A 84 26.65 16.29 -16.02
N HIS A 85 26.22 16.79 -14.85
CA HIS A 85 25.47 18.04 -14.70
C HIS A 85 26.05 18.97 -13.62
N ALA A 86 27.35 18.89 -13.34
CA ALA A 86 28.05 19.57 -12.26
C ALA A 86 27.72 21.07 -12.12
N GLY A 87 27.59 21.77 -13.24
CA GLY A 87 27.32 23.22 -13.29
C GLY A 87 25.84 23.60 -13.07
N THR A 88 24.92 22.64 -13.00
CA THR A 88 23.46 22.92 -12.83
C THR A 88 23.05 22.85 -11.38
N GLN A 89 21.97 23.57 -11.04
CA GLN A 89 21.37 23.48 -9.70
C GLN A 89 20.66 22.15 -9.49
N VAL A 90 20.58 21.68 -8.25
CA VAL A 90 19.90 20.44 -7.86
C VAL A 90 18.40 20.52 -8.18
N VAL A 91 17.79 21.69 -7.94
CA VAL A 91 16.43 21.99 -8.37
C VAL A 91 16.49 23.15 -9.37
N THR A 92 16.27 22.85 -10.63
CA THR A 92 16.34 23.85 -11.70
C THR A 92 14.96 24.44 -12.01
N ALA A 93 14.89 25.72 -12.36
CA ALA A 93 13.67 26.37 -12.86
C ALA A 93 13.13 25.65 -14.11
N ALA A 94 14.00 25.18 -15.01
CA ALA A 94 13.65 24.40 -16.18
C ALA A 94 13.10 22.99 -15.84
N GLY A 95 13.24 22.56 -14.57
CA GLY A 95 12.72 21.29 -14.07
C GLY A 95 13.49 20.07 -14.56
N LYS A 96 14.73 20.23 -15.04
CA LYS A 96 15.64 19.10 -15.25
C LYS A 96 15.95 18.43 -13.92
N ARG A 97 15.92 17.12 -13.87
CA ARG A 97 16.12 16.31 -12.67
C ARG A 97 16.60 14.90 -13.04
N PRO A 98 17.28 14.21 -12.12
CA PRO A 98 17.83 12.86 -12.38
C PRO A 98 16.78 11.83 -12.78
N PHE A 99 15.57 11.94 -12.21
CA PHE A 99 14.49 10.98 -12.44
C PHE A 99 13.27 11.72 -13.04
N GLU A 100 13.14 11.68 -14.35
CA GLU A 100 12.07 12.39 -15.09
C GLU A 100 10.66 11.91 -14.71
N VAL A 101 10.54 10.67 -14.25
CA VAL A 101 9.28 10.08 -13.74
C VAL A 101 8.72 10.85 -12.52
N LEU A 102 9.57 11.55 -11.77
CA LEU A 102 9.13 12.33 -10.62
C LEU A 102 8.56 13.67 -11.07
N PRO A 103 7.39 14.11 -10.57
CA PRO A 103 6.93 15.48 -10.74
C PRO A 103 7.94 16.50 -10.17
N LYS A 104 8.08 17.67 -10.81
CA LYS A 104 9.00 18.73 -10.36
C LYS A 104 8.85 19.11 -8.88
N ARG A 105 7.59 19.25 -8.44
CA ARG A 105 7.30 19.59 -7.04
C ARG A 105 7.71 18.49 -6.08
N LEU A 106 7.52 17.22 -6.46
CA LEU A 106 7.94 16.09 -5.63
C LEU A 106 9.46 16.03 -5.53
N TRP A 107 10.18 16.21 -6.65
CA TRP A 107 11.64 16.27 -6.62
C TRP A 107 12.16 17.35 -5.67
N ALA A 108 11.64 18.59 -5.78
CA ALA A 108 12.02 19.67 -4.89
C ALA A 108 11.75 19.35 -3.41
N ALA A 109 10.61 18.74 -3.10
CA ALA A 109 10.27 18.32 -1.75
C ALA A 109 11.20 17.23 -1.21
N LEU A 110 11.61 16.26 -2.05
CA LEU A 110 12.56 15.22 -1.66
C LEU A 110 13.96 15.76 -1.40
N VAL A 111 14.42 16.72 -2.21
CA VAL A 111 15.69 17.42 -2.01
C VAL A 111 15.65 18.20 -0.70
N ALA A 112 14.60 18.95 -0.43
CA ALA A 112 14.41 19.66 0.82
C ALA A 112 14.35 18.72 2.03
N ALA A 113 13.64 17.60 1.94
CA ALA A 113 13.58 16.57 2.97
C ALA A 113 14.96 15.93 3.24
N ALA A 114 15.84 15.90 2.26
CA ALA A 114 17.22 15.45 2.39
C ALA A 114 18.14 16.52 3.03
N GLY A 115 17.62 17.72 3.36
CA GLY A 115 18.40 18.83 3.92
C GLY A 115 19.34 19.49 2.91
N VAL A 116 19.05 19.42 1.61
CA VAL A 116 19.87 19.99 0.55
C VAL A 116 19.18 21.25 0.00
N GLU A 117 19.95 22.32 -0.13
CA GLU A 117 19.47 23.60 -0.70
C GLU A 117 19.14 23.43 -2.18
N ALA A 118 17.99 23.98 -2.59
CA ALA A 118 17.46 23.83 -3.94
C ALA A 118 18.35 24.45 -5.01
N ASP A 119 18.98 25.58 -4.73
CA ASP A 119 19.83 26.37 -5.62
C ASP A 119 21.30 25.91 -5.64
N LYS A 120 21.66 24.95 -4.76
CA LYS A 120 22.99 24.36 -4.72
C LYS A 120 23.33 23.71 -6.06
N LYS A 121 24.55 23.93 -6.56
CA LYS A 121 25.03 23.26 -7.77
C LYS A 121 25.38 21.80 -7.47
N TRP A 122 25.20 20.94 -8.46
CA TRP A 122 25.56 19.52 -8.32
C TRP A 122 27.05 19.34 -7.99
N ALA A 123 27.94 20.20 -8.53
CA ALA A 123 29.36 20.17 -8.19
C ALA A 123 29.60 20.24 -6.67
N ASP A 124 28.80 21.03 -5.97
CA ASP A 124 28.97 21.34 -4.54
C ASP A 124 28.25 20.35 -3.61
N VAL A 125 27.45 19.41 -4.18
CA VAL A 125 26.73 18.40 -3.42
C VAL A 125 27.71 17.38 -2.84
N LYS A 126 27.75 17.25 -1.54
CA LYS A 126 28.61 16.30 -0.82
C LYS A 126 28.12 14.86 -0.98
N LYS A 127 29.01 13.88 -0.79
CA LYS A 127 28.68 12.46 -0.83
C LYS A 127 27.56 12.09 0.17
N THR A 128 27.57 12.70 1.35
CA THR A 128 26.53 12.52 2.37
C THR A 128 25.17 13.06 1.94
N GLU A 129 25.15 14.17 1.20
CA GLU A 129 23.92 14.77 0.66
C GLU A 129 23.36 13.93 -0.51
N VAL A 130 24.21 13.39 -1.37
CA VAL A 130 23.78 12.42 -2.40
C VAL A 130 23.11 11.21 -1.74
N GLN A 131 23.70 10.70 -0.65
CA GLN A 131 23.13 9.58 0.09
C GLN A 131 21.78 9.97 0.74
N ALA A 132 21.67 11.17 1.30
CA ALA A 132 20.42 11.66 1.89
C ALA A 132 19.29 11.80 0.83
N ILE A 133 19.63 12.33 -0.35
CA ILE A 133 18.65 12.38 -1.48
C ILE A 133 18.25 10.97 -1.91
N ALA A 134 19.21 10.05 -1.98
CA ALA A 134 18.91 8.65 -2.35
C ALA A 134 17.95 7.98 -1.35
N VAL A 135 18.17 8.21 -0.04
CA VAL A 135 17.24 7.74 1.01
C VAL A 135 15.86 8.39 0.86
N ALA A 136 15.80 9.70 0.63
CA ALA A 136 14.53 10.40 0.39
C ALA A 136 13.78 9.87 -0.84
N CYS A 137 14.49 9.41 -1.88
CA CYS A 137 13.87 8.85 -3.08
C CYS A 137 13.46 7.38 -2.94
N ALA A 138 14.26 6.56 -2.28
CA ALA A 138 14.11 5.10 -2.28
C ALA A 138 13.61 4.52 -0.95
N ALA A 139 13.68 5.28 0.16
CA ALA A 139 13.32 4.83 1.49
C ALA A 139 12.76 5.98 2.36
N LEU A 140 11.96 6.87 1.76
CA LEU A 140 11.32 7.97 2.49
C LEU A 140 10.39 7.41 3.56
N ARG A 141 10.61 7.80 4.81
CA ARG A 141 9.81 7.36 5.95
C ARG A 141 8.81 8.42 6.34
N LEU A 142 7.54 8.07 6.34
CA LEU A 142 6.43 8.94 6.75
C LEU A 142 5.63 8.27 7.85
N ASN A 143 5.55 8.91 9.01
CA ASN A 143 4.71 8.42 10.08
C ASN A 143 3.24 8.78 9.80
N PHE A 144 2.34 7.87 10.16
CA PHE A 144 0.90 8.13 10.14
C PHE A 144 0.30 7.78 11.51
N GLU A 145 -0.74 8.52 11.89
CA GLU A 145 -1.34 8.43 13.23
C GLU A 145 -2.86 8.20 13.16
N GLY A 146 -3.35 7.72 12.05
CA GLY A 146 -4.78 7.43 11.89
C GLY A 146 -5.15 7.07 10.47
N LYS A 147 -6.41 6.72 10.28
CA LYS A 147 -7.08 6.62 8.98
C LYS A 147 -7.79 7.93 8.66
N ASP A 148 -8.08 8.20 7.39
CA ASP A 148 -8.91 9.35 7.02
C ASP A 148 -10.29 9.25 7.71
N ALA A 149 -10.85 10.42 8.03
CA ALA A 149 -12.18 10.53 8.62
C ALA A 149 -13.30 10.17 7.62
N ASN A 150 -12.98 10.02 6.34
CA ASN A 150 -13.93 9.59 5.33
C ASN A 150 -14.42 8.18 5.63
N LYS A 151 -15.75 8.01 5.70
CA LYS A 151 -16.38 6.73 6.06
C LYS A 151 -16.65 5.82 4.85
N ASP A 152 -16.22 6.22 3.66
CA ASP A 152 -16.39 5.45 2.44
C ASP A 152 -15.34 4.33 2.39
N GLU A 153 -15.57 3.30 3.17
CA GLU A 153 -14.74 2.09 3.17
C GLU A 153 -15.13 1.22 1.97
N PHE A 154 -14.14 0.75 1.20
CA PHE A 154 -14.39 -0.11 0.03
C PHE A 154 -14.77 -1.53 0.44
N VAL A 155 -14.21 -2.01 1.56
CA VAL A 155 -14.37 -3.39 2.05
C VAL A 155 -14.15 -3.40 3.55
N THR A 156 -14.92 -4.23 4.24
CA THR A 156 -14.72 -4.53 5.67
C THR A 156 -14.08 -5.90 5.82
N ALA A 157 -12.92 -5.96 6.47
CA ALA A 157 -12.26 -7.22 6.79
C ALA A 157 -12.95 -7.92 7.96
N GLY A 158 -13.08 -9.25 7.86
CA GLY A 158 -13.75 -10.09 8.86
C GLY A 158 -15.16 -10.49 8.45
N GLY A 159 -15.78 -11.37 9.23
CA GLY A 159 -17.12 -11.87 8.96
C GLY A 159 -17.33 -13.28 9.51
N VAL A 160 -18.27 -14.01 8.90
CA VAL A 160 -18.50 -15.42 9.23
C VAL A 160 -17.31 -16.26 8.84
N ALA A 161 -16.68 -16.93 9.81
CA ALA A 161 -15.48 -17.72 9.61
C ALA A 161 -15.69 -18.84 8.59
N LEU A 162 -14.81 -18.94 7.60
CA LEU A 162 -14.88 -19.94 6.52
C LEU A 162 -14.94 -21.38 7.03
N ALA A 163 -14.31 -21.67 8.18
CA ALA A 163 -14.34 -22.98 8.79
C ALA A 163 -15.78 -23.44 9.13
N GLY A 164 -16.68 -22.50 9.40
CA GLY A 164 -18.09 -22.75 9.72
C GLY A 164 -19.03 -22.83 8.52
N VAL A 165 -18.51 -22.62 7.29
CA VAL A 165 -19.29 -22.56 6.05
C VAL A 165 -18.88 -23.71 5.12
N ASP A 166 -19.86 -24.40 4.54
CA ASP A 166 -19.62 -25.30 3.39
C ASP A 166 -19.44 -24.44 2.12
N SER A 167 -18.24 -24.38 1.58
CA SER A 167 -17.89 -23.55 0.42
C SER A 167 -18.58 -23.98 -0.90
N ARG A 168 -19.12 -25.21 -0.98
CA ARG A 168 -19.85 -25.70 -2.17
C ARG A 168 -21.28 -25.23 -2.19
N ARG A 169 -21.88 -24.97 -1.02
CA ARG A 169 -23.28 -24.61 -0.85
C ARG A 169 -23.49 -23.27 -0.20
N PHE A 170 -22.43 -22.72 0.34
CA PHE A 170 -22.48 -21.55 1.25
C PHE A 170 -23.47 -21.73 2.41
N GLU A 171 -23.62 -22.95 2.85
CA GLU A 171 -24.48 -23.34 3.97
C GLU A 171 -23.66 -23.42 5.26
N SER A 172 -24.28 -23.06 6.36
CA SER A 172 -23.70 -23.24 7.71
C SER A 172 -23.49 -24.72 8.00
N LYS A 173 -22.31 -25.10 8.48
CA LYS A 173 -22.03 -26.44 9.00
C LYS A 173 -22.66 -26.69 10.36
N LEU A 174 -23.08 -25.63 11.07
CA LEU A 174 -23.64 -25.72 12.42
C LEU A 174 -25.16 -25.67 12.42
N VAL A 175 -25.75 -24.88 11.51
CA VAL A 175 -27.19 -24.66 11.44
C VAL A 175 -27.70 -25.04 10.07
N PRO A 176 -28.29 -26.24 9.91
CA PRO A 176 -28.82 -26.69 8.63
C PRO A 176 -29.87 -25.75 8.06
N GLY A 177 -29.74 -25.36 6.79
CA GLY A 177 -30.65 -24.44 6.09
C GLY A 177 -30.31 -22.97 6.24
N LEU A 178 -29.30 -22.61 7.05
CA LEU A 178 -28.78 -21.24 7.11
C LEU A 178 -27.69 -21.07 6.06
N HIS A 179 -27.88 -20.14 5.13
CA HIS A 179 -26.93 -19.85 4.07
C HIS A 179 -26.36 -18.45 4.25
N PHE A 180 -25.11 -18.26 3.80
CA PHE A 180 -24.41 -16.99 3.81
C PHE A 180 -23.98 -16.62 2.38
N CYS A 181 -23.95 -15.32 2.06
CA CYS A 181 -23.40 -14.84 0.80
C CYS A 181 -22.87 -13.41 0.91
N GLY A 182 -21.97 -13.04 0.00
CA GLY A 182 -21.42 -11.70 -0.05
C GLY A 182 -20.46 -11.39 1.10
N GLU A 183 -20.33 -10.12 1.43
CA GLU A 183 -19.33 -9.60 2.38
C GLU A 183 -19.59 -9.97 3.86
N VAL A 184 -20.70 -10.63 4.16
CA VAL A 184 -20.92 -11.20 5.50
C VAL A 184 -19.97 -12.35 5.79
N ILE A 185 -19.43 -13.01 4.75
CA ILE A 185 -18.44 -14.07 4.87
C ILE A 185 -17.05 -13.42 4.98
N ASP A 186 -16.18 -14.02 5.81
CA ASP A 186 -14.79 -13.57 6.00
C ASP A 186 -13.94 -13.83 4.73
N ILE A 187 -14.30 -13.12 3.66
CA ILE A 187 -13.61 -13.09 2.37
C ILE A 187 -13.55 -11.64 1.92
N ASP A 188 -12.37 -11.07 1.93
CA ASP A 188 -12.08 -9.75 1.39
C ASP A 188 -10.98 -9.83 0.32
N GLY A 189 -11.35 -9.58 -0.91
CA GLY A 189 -10.45 -9.60 -2.06
C GLY A 189 -9.78 -8.26 -2.30
N VAL A 190 -8.69 -8.30 -3.06
CA VAL A 190 -8.01 -7.09 -3.52
C VAL A 190 -8.97 -6.25 -4.37
N THR A 191 -8.91 -4.92 -4.23
CA THR A 191 -9.70 -3.99 -5.06
C THR A 191 -9.49 -4.26 -6.56
N GLY A 192 -10.57 -4.15 -7.34
CA GLY A 192 -10.57 -4.45 -8.79
C GLY A 192 -11.70 -5.39 -9.21
N GLY A 193 -12.82 -5.43 -8.46
CA GLY A 193 -14.01 -6.20 -8.78
C GLY A 193 -14.09 -7.59 -8.13
N HIS A 194 -13.05 -8.06 -7.47
CA HIS A 194 -13.04 -9.38 -6.81
C HIS A 194 -14.15 -9.53 -5.77
N ASN A 195 -14.41 -8.49 -4.96
CA ASN A 195 -15.45 -8.52 -3.94
C ASN A 195 -16.85 -8.61 -4.57
N PHE A 196 -17.12 -7.85 -5.61
CA PHE A 196 -18.38 -7.98 -6.37
C PHE A 196 -18.55 -9.37 -6.97
N GLN A 197 -17.50 -9.90 -7.60
CA GLN A 197 -17.55 -11.24 -8.18
C GLN A 197 -17.80 -12.30 -7.10
N HIS A 198 -17.19 -12.17 -5.92
CA HIS A 198 -17.47 -13.03 -4.78
C HIS A 198 -18.93 -12.92 -4.35
N CYS A 199 -19.46 -11.70 -4.19
CA CYS A 199 -20.87 -11.50 -3.82
C CYS A 199 -21.84 -12.14 -4.79
N TRP A 200 -21.64 -11.95 -6.08
CA TRP A 200 -22.51 -12.56 -7.11
C TRP A 200 -22.42 -14.07 -7.12
N THR A 201 -21.19 -14.61 -7.06
CA THR A 201 -20.99 -16.07 -7.10
C THR A 201 -21.56 -16.73 -5.84
N SER A 202 -21.26 -16.22 -4.65
CA SER A 202 -21.76 -16.77 -3.39
C SER A 202 -23.28 -16.61 -3.27
N GLY A 203 -23.83 -15.47 -3.74
CA GLY A 203 -25.28 -15.25 -3.76
C GLY A 203 -26.03 -16.23 -4.66
N TYR A 204 -25.51 -16.48 -5.86
CA TYR A 204 -26.07 -17.46 -6.78
C TYR A 204 -26.05 -18.88 -6.20
N ILE A 205 -24.89 -19.33 -5.70
CA ILE A 205 -24.74 -20.69 -5.17
C ILE A 205 -25.59 -20.88 -3.90
N ALA A 206 -25.59 -19.90 -2.97
CA ALA A 206 -26.40 -19.95 -1.77
C ALA A 206 -27.89 -20.01 -2.09
N GLY A 207 -28.33 -19.21 -3.08
CA GLY A 207 -29.75 -19.19 -3.52
C GLY A 207 -30.20 -20.51 -4.11
N VAL A 208 -29.43 -21.09 -5.03
CA VAL A 208 -29.73 -22.42 -5.62
C VAL A 208 -29.75 -23.50 -4.53
N SER A 209 -28.74 -23.50 -3.66
CA SER A 209 -28.65 -24.49 -2.58
C SER A 209 -29.84 -24.39 -1.58
N ALA A 210 -30.28 -23.18 -1.27
CA ALA A 210 -31.44 -22.96 -0.41
C ALA A 210 -32.75 -23.43 -1.06
N ALA A 211 -32.93 -23.19 -2.37
CA ALA A 211 -34.08 -23.64 -3.13
C ALA A 211 -34.14 -25.17 -3.22
N ASP A 212 -33.03 -25.83 -3.56
CA ASP A 212 -32.94 -27.30 -3.63
C ASP A 212 -33.31 -27.94 -2.28
N ARG A 213 -32.85 -27.34 -1.18
CA ARG A 213 -33.20 -27.80 0.19
C ARG A 213 -34.68 -27.63 0.49
N ALA A 214 -35.28 -26.53 0.07
CA ALA A 214 -36.70 -26.27 0.29
C ALA A 214 -37.59 -27.27 -0.49
N ALA A 215 -37.15 -27.64 -1.72
CA ALA A 215 -37.85 -28.62 -2.56
C ALA A 215 -37.78 -30.07 -2.03
N GLN A 216 -36.85 -30.36 -1.11
CA GLN A 216 -36.67 -31.69 -0.50
C GLN A 216 -37.45 -31.87 0.82
N ARG A 217 -38.21 -30.85 1.25
CA ARG A 217 -39.08 -30.87 2.41
C ARG A 217 -40.54 -31.10 2.04
#